data_b3418c38addcad095b8aa421676ec61e
#
_entry.id   b3418c38addcad095b8aa421676ec61e
#
_cell.length_a   1.000
_cell.length_b   1.000
_cell.length_c   1.000
_cell.angle_alpha   90.00
_cell.angle_beta   90.00
_cell.angle_gamma   90.00
#
_symmetry.space_group_name_H-M   'P 1'
#
loop_
_entity.id
_entity.type
_entity.pdbx_description
1 polymer ?
#
loop_
_entity_poly.entity_id
_entity_poly.type
_entity_poly.pdbx_seq_one_letter_code
_entity_poly.pdbx_strand_id
1 'polypeptide(L)'
;LLKLFSGRQFSEFFTYPGLEKIQNRNSVCISVKVEHNVGSSMYDVCSMEYWESAIEYITRTVENPLFFICSDNVEYVLRNLIDATKYDYVVQDKNVPVYVSLAVMSECKHFIIGNTTFGWWAQYMSQNPNKIVVAPSKWMAVDMPIDLYENNWHLIEV
;
A
#
# COMPACT_ATOMS: atom_id res chain seq x y z
N LEU A 1 3.46 18.07 -11.70
CA LEU A 1 4.12 16.77 -11.47
C LEU A 1 3.11 15.62 -11.53
N LEU A 2 2.00 15.69 -10.79
CA LEU A 2 0.96 14.65 -10.73
C LEU A 2 0.33 14.34 -12.10
N LYS A 3 0.18 15.34 -12.99
CA LYS A 3 -0.32 15.10 -14.34
C LYS A 3 0.66 14.38 -15.26
N LEU A 4 1.96 14.46 -14.98
CA LEU A 4 3.02 13.76 -15.75
C LEU A 4 3.10 12.27 -15.40
N PHE A 5 2.64 11.88 -14.21
CA PHE A 5 2.66 10.51 -13.74
C PHE A 5 1.27 9.87 -13.67
N SER A 6 0.22 10.54 -14.17
CA SER A 6 -1.08 9.90 -14.24
C SER A 6 -1.01 8.73 -15.22
N GLY A 7 -1.36 7.54 -14.75
CA GLY A 7 -1.31 6.29 -15.56
C GLY A 7 -2.11 6.34 -16.86
N ARG A 8 -2.94 7.37 -17.02
CA ARG A 8 -3.73 7.65 -18.24
C ARG A 8 -2.89 7.93 -19.49
N GLN A 9 -1.56 7.96 -19.39
CA GLN A 9 -0.65 8.09 -20.53
C GLN A 9 -0.21 6.73 -21.09
N PHE A 10 -0.50 5.64 -20.39
CA PHE A 10 0.00 4.31 -20.73
C PHE A 10 -1.17 3.39 -21.08
N SER A 11 -1.10 2.77 -22.25
CA SER A 11 -2.12 1.83 -22.70
C SER A 11 -2.32 0.66 -21.74
N GLU A 12 -1.23 0.18 -21.16
CA GLU A 12 -1.19 -0.93 -20.20
C GLU A 12 -1.94 -0.62 -18.90
N PHE A 13 -2.06 0.66 -18.53
CA PHE A 13 -2.86 1.08 -17.38
C PHE A 13 -4.34 0.73 -17.58
N PHE A 14 -4.91 1.04 -18.75
CA PHE A 14 -6.35 0.81 -19.00
C PHE A 14 -6.71 -0.67 -19.13
N THR A 15 -5.73 -1.50 -19.45
CA THR A 15 -5.91 -2.96 -19.58
C THR A 15 -5.47 -3.72 -18.35
N TYR A 16 -5.12 -3.00 -17.26
CA TYR A 16 -4.60 -3.62 -16.04
C TYR A 16 -5.66 -4.51 -15.38
N PRO A 17 -5.34 -5.79 -15.09
CA PRO A 17 -6.28 -6.71 -14.47
C PRO A 17 -6.76 -6.19 -13.12
N GLY A 18 -8.09 -6.07 -12.96
CA GLY A 18 -8.70 -5.61 -11.71
C GLY A 18 -8.74 -4.09 -11.51
N LEU A 19 -8.27 -3.27 -12.46
CA LEU A 19 -8.34 -1.80 -12.36
C LEU A 19 -9.76 -1.31 -12.08
N GLU A 20 -10.75 -1.82 -12.80
CA GLU A 20 -12.17 -1.46 -12.61
C GLU A 20 -12.63 -1.75 -11.17
N LYS A 21 -12.25 -2.88 -10.60
CA LYS A 21 -12.57 -3.20 -9.20
C LYS A 21 -11.90 -2.21 -8.24
N ILE A 22 -10.63 -1.87 -8.49
CA ILE A 22 -9.87 -0.91 -7.67
C ILE A 22 -10.55 0.46 -7.68
N GLN A 23 -10.99 0.94 -8.84
CA GLN A 23 -11.61 2.25 -8.99
C GLN A 23 -13.03 2.32 -8.41
N ASN A 24 -13.81 1.23 -8.52
CA ASN A 24 -15.23 1.22 -8.15
C ASN A 24 -15.52 0.74 -6.72
N ARG A 25 -14.55 0.10 -6.04
CA ARG A 25 -14.69 -0.40 -4.67
C ARG A 25 -13.98 0.53 -3.66
N ASN A 26 -14.19 0.28 -2.38
CA ASN A 26 -13.38 0.87 -1.31
C ASN A 26 -12.01 0.18 -1.27
N SER A 27 -11.20 0.50 -2.26
CA SER A 27 -9.91 -0.15 -2.47
C SER A 27 -8.86 0.38 -1.50
N VAL A 28 -8.09 -0.54 -0.93
CA VAL A 28 -7.01 -0.29 0.02
C VAL A 28 -5.71 -0.88 -0.55
N CYS A 29 -4.78 -0.04 -0.94
CA CYS A 29 -3.46 -0.50 -1.33
C CYS A 29 -2.69 -0.94 -0.09
N ILE A 30 -2.24 -2.20 -0.05
CA ILE A 30 -1.30 -2.68 0.94
C ILE A 30 0.06 -2.90 0.29
N SER A 31 1.05 -2.07 0.66
CA SER A 31 2.39 -2.05 0.07
C SER A 31 3.41 -2.64 1.04
N VAL A 32 3.82 -3.88 0.78
CA VAL A 32 4.68 -4.66 1.66
C VAL A 32 6.01 -4.98 0.98
N LYS A 33 7.12 -4.60 1.62
CA LYS A 33 8.47 -4.95 1.19
C LYS A 33 9.02 -6.03 2.11
N VAL A 34 9.15 -7.25 1.60
CA VAL A 34 9.57 -8.41 2.40
C VAL A 34 11.07 -8.67 2.26
N GLU A 35 11.57 -8.83 1.02
CA GLU A 35 12.89 -9.40 0.76
C GLU A 35 14.07 -8.55 1.26
N HIS A 36 13.89 -7.22 1.38
CA HIS A 36 14.95 -6.32 1.83
C HIS A 36 14.72 -5.73 3.22
N ASN A 37 13.50 -5.80 3.73
CA ASN A 37 13.17 -5.20 5.02
C ASN A 37 13.21 -6.21 6.15
N VAL A 38 12.63 -7.39 5.96
CA VAL A 38 12.59 -8.42 7.01
C VAL A 38 14.01 -8.90 7.36
N GLY A 39 14.36 -8.80 8.65
CA GLY A 39 15.69 -9.13 9.17
C GLY A 39 16.76 -8.06 8.96
N SER A 40 16.41 -6.91 8.36
CA SER A 40 17.35 -5.79 8.21
C SER A 40 17.49 -5.01 9.51
N SER A 41 18.71 -4.79 9.99
CA SER A 41 18.96 -3.96 11.18
C SER A 41 18.52 -2.49 11.02
N MET A 42 18.27 -2.04 9.81
CA MET A 42 17.91 -0.66 9.49
C MET A 42 16.45 -0.51 9.06
N TYR A 43 15.87 -1.49 8.36
CA TYR A 43 14.58 -1.35 7.70
C TYR A 43 13.49 -2.27 8.24
N ASP A 44 13.81 -3.20 9.14
CA ASP A 44 12.81 -4.11 9.71
C ASP A 44 12.05 -3.43 10.85
N VAL A 45 11.12 -2.57 10.49
CA VAL A 45 10.27 -1.83 11.45
C VAL A 45 8.81 -2.29 11.43
N CYS A 46 8.36 -2.84 10.31
CA CYS A 46 6.97 -3.29 10.17
C CYS A 46 6.82 -4.74 10.62
N SER A 47 6.65 -4.95 11.92
CA SER A 47 6.40 -6.27 12.52
C SER A 47 5.04 -6.86 12.07
N MET A 48 4.77 -8.11 12.44
CA MET A 48 3.46 -8.73 12.22
C MET A 48 2.36 -7.95 12.92
N GLU A 49 2.60 -7.49 14.15
CA GLU A 49 1.65 -6.70 14.93
C GLU A 49 1.31 -5.38 14.24
N TYR A 50 2.28 -4.77 13.55
CA TYR A 50 2.01 -3.58 12.72
C TYR A 50 0.98 -3.88 11.64
N TRP A 51 1.21 -4.94 10.84
CA TRP A 51 0.33 -5.28 9.72
C TRP A 51 -1.07 -5.69 10.21
N GLU A 52 -1.17 -6.47 11.26
CA GLU A 52 -2.43 -6.88 11.87
C GLU A 52 -3.21 -5.66 12.37
N SER A 53 -2.57 -4.76 13.12
CA SER A 53 -3.19 -3.55 13.63
C SER A 53 -3.64 -2.62 12.50
N ALA A 54 -2.84 -2.49 11.43
CA ALA A 54 -3.18 -1.67 10.27
C ALA A 54 -4.40 -2.20 9.50
N ILE A 55 -4.45 -3.53 9.29
CA ILE A 55 -5.59 -4.19 8.65
C ILE A 55 -6.84 -4.07 9.52
N GLU A 56 -6.72 -4.29 10.84
CA GLU A 56 -7.82 -4.14 11.77
C GLU A 56 -8.37 -2.70 11.78
N TYR A 57 -7.50 -1.71 11.83
CA TYR A 57 -7.92 -0.30 11.76
C TYR A 57 -8.69 0.00 10.46
N ILE A 58 -8.18 -0.43 9.31
CA ILE A 58 -8.85 -0.23 8.02
C ILE A 58 -10.20 -0.95 7.98
N THR A 59 -10.29 -2.18 8.45
CA THR A 59 -11.54 -2.96 8.40
C THR A 59 -12.63 -2.43 9.32
N ARG A 60 -12.25 -1.67 10.35
CA ARG A 60 -13.21 -0.96 11.22
C ARG A 60 -13.66 0.38 10.67
N THR A 61 -12.85 1.02 9.81
CA THR A 61 -13.09 2.39 9.32
C THR A 61 -13.57 2.44 7.88
N VAL A 62 -13.26 1.43 7.08
CA VAL A 62 -13.60 1.34 5.65
C VAL A 62 -14.58 0.18 5.46
N GLU A 63 -15.76 0.50 4.95
CA GLU A 63 -16.80 -0.50 4.71
C GLU A 63 -16.42 -1.40 3.51
N ASN A 64 -16.47 -2.72 3.71
CA ASN A 64 -16.21 -3.75 2.67
C ASN A 64 -14.94 -3.47 1.85
N PRO A 65 -13.77 -3.35 2.49
CA PRO A 65 -12.54 -3.01 1.79
C PRO A 65 -12.15 -4.08 0.77
N LEU A 66 -11.66 -3.62 -0.39
CA LEU A 66 -10.97 -4.45 -1.37
C LEU A 66 -9.47 -4.22 -1.24
N PHE A 67 -8.71 -5.22 -0.82
CA PHE A 67 -7.27 -5.07 -0.71
C PHE A 67 -6.57 -5.22 -2.07
N PHE A 68 -5.78 -4.22 -2.45
CA PHE A 68 -4.86 -4.32 -3.57
C PHE A 68 -3.46 -4.62 -3.04
N ILE A 69 -3.00 -5.85 -3.24
CA ILE A 69 -1.75 -6.36 -2.65
C ILE A 69 -0.58 -6.07 -3.59
N CYS A 70 0.34 -5.24 -3.13
CA CYS A 70 1.58 -4.89 -3.81
C CYS A 70 2.77 -5.33 -2.96
N SER A 71 3.54 -6.31 -3.44
CA SER A 71 4.68 -6.84 -2.70
C SER A 71 5.70 -7.48 -3.65
N ASP A 72 6.95 -7.49 -3.25
CA ASP A 72 7.99 -8.32 -3.85
C ASP A 72 7.81 -9.82 -3.54
N ASN A 73 7.06 -10.13 -2.46
CA ASN A 73 6.70 -11.50 -2.09
C ASN A 73 5.21 -11.61 -1.73
N VAL A 74 4.36 -11.71 -2.77
CA VAL A 74 2.90 -11.80 -2.62
C VAL A 74 2.47 -13.05 -1.85
N GLU A 75 3.17 -14.18 -2.03
CA GLU A 75 2.85 -15.42 -1.33
C GLU A 75 3.00 -15.26 0.19
N TYR A 76 4.05 -14.56 0.63
CA TYR A 76 4.23 -14.23 2.04
C TYR A 76 3.06 -13.41 2.59
N VAL A 77 2.62 -12.39 1.84
CA VAL A 77 1.52 -11.52 2.26
C VAL A 77 0.20 -12.28 2.38
N LEU A 78 -0.13 -13.12 1.38
CA LEU A 78 -1.36 -13.93 1.39
C LEU A 78 -1.34 -15.02 2.47
N ARG A 79 -0.16 -15.53 2.81
CA ARG A 79 -0.04 -16.57 3.84
C ARG A 79 -0.10 -16.00 5.26
N ASN A 80 0.44 -14.81 5.48
CA ASN A 80 0.71 -14.31 6.82
C ASN A 80 -0.09 -13.05 7.18
N LEU A 81 -0.49 -12.22 6.20
CA LEU A 81 -1.06 -10.90 6.49
C LEU A 81 -2.52 -10.77 6.08
N ILE A 82 -2.92 -11.33 4.96
CA ILE A 82 -4.29 -11.19 4.42
C ILE A 82 -5.00 -12.54 4.48
N ASP A 83 -6.04 -12.61 5.31
CA ASP A 83 -6.95 -13.76 5.32
C ASP A 83 -7.84 -13.73 4.07
N ALA A 84 -7.42 -14.46 3.04
CA ALA A 84 -8.12 -14.56 1.77
C ALA A 84 -9.54 -15.18 1.87
N THR A 85 -9.90 -15.74 3.03
CA THR A 85 -11.27 -16.24 3.28
C THR A 85 -12.20 -15.17 3.82
N LYS A 86 -11.64 -14.07 4.37
CA LYS A 86 -12.39 -12.97 4.97
C LYS A 86 -12.48 -11.75 4.09
N TYR A 87 -11.45 -11.49 3.27
CA TYR A 87 -11.33 -10.23 2.54
C TYR A 87 -11.21 -10.45 1.05
N ASP A 88 -11.93 -9.64 0.28
CA ASP A 88 -11.72 -9.54 -1.17
C ASP A 88 -10.38 -8.89 -1.47
N TYR A 89 -9.67 -9.42 -2.45
CA TYR A 89 -8.39 -8.85 -2.86
C TYR A 89 -8.13 -8.94 -4.36
N VAL A 90 -7.20 -8.10 -4.81
CA VAL A 90 -6.56 -8.12 -6.13
C VAL A 90 -5.06 -8.11 -5.90
N VAL A 91 -4.33 -8.90 -6.64
CA VAL A 91 -2.86 -8.96 -6.54
C VAL A 91 -2.23 -8.14 -7.66
N GLN A 92 -1.12 -7.47 -7.36
CA GLN A 92 -0.30 -6.78 -8.35
C GLN A 92 0.13 -7.72 -9.48
N ASP A 93 -0.07 -7.30 -10.73
CA ASP A 93 0.51 -7.98 -11.88
C ASP A 93 1.99 -7.61 -12.00
N LYS A 94 2.86 -8.61 -11.87
CA LYS A 94 4.33 -8.44 -11.97
C LYS A 94 4.83 -8.33 -13.40
N ASN A 95 3.98 -8.58 -14.40
CA ASN A 95 4.36 -8.53 -15.82
C ASN A 95 4.24 -7.13 -16.41
N VAL A 96 3.63 -6.18 -15.69
CA VAL A 96 3.56 -4.80 -16.14
C VAL A 96 4.76 -3.97 -15.68
N PRO A 97 5.12 -2.91 -16.40
CA PRO A 97 6.17 -2.00 -15.96
C PRO A 97 5.88 -1.39 -14.57
N VAL A 98 6.93 -1.13 -13.79
CA VAL A 98 6.83 -0.60 -12.41
C VAL A 98 6.03 0.71 -12.35
N TYR A 99 6.16 1.58 -13.34
CA TYR A 99 5.40 2.83 -13.39
C TYR A 99 3.90 2.62 -13.60
N VAL A 100 3.49 1.55 -14.30
CA VAL A 100 2.08 1.15 -14.41
C VAL A 100 1.56 0.66 -13.06
N SER A 101 2.33 -0.18 -12.38
CA SER A 101 1.98 -0.63 -11.01
C SER A 101 1.78 0.55 -10.06
N LEU A 102 2.70 1.52 -10.08
CA LEU A 102 2.60 2.72 -9.24
C LEU A 102 1.35 3.54 -9.58
N ALA A 103 1.04 3.69 -10.87
CA ALA A 103 -0.16 4.38 -11.32
C ALA A 103 -1.45 3.67 -10.86
N VAL A 104 -1.51 2.33 -10.95
CA VAL A 104 -2.65 1.55 -10.46
C VAL A 104 -2.78 1.64 -8.93
N MET A 105 -1.67 1.56 -8.20
CA MET A 105 -1.67 1.76 -6.75
C MET A 105 -2.28 3.11 -6.36
N SER A 106 -1.95 4.18 -7.10
CA SER A 106 -2.48 5.53 -6.83
C SER A 106 -3.98 5.70 -7.09
N GLU A 107 -4.61 4.77 -7.81
CA GLU A 107 -6.08 4.73 -7.99
C GLU A 107 -6.81 4.16 -6.77
N CYS A 108 -6.08 3.53 -5.84
CA CYS A 108 -6.68 3.09 -4.58
C CYS A 108 -7.18 4.26 -3.75
N LYS A 109 -8.25 4.01 -2.99
CA LYS A 109 -8.89 5.03 -2.16
C LYS A 109 -8.22 5.21 -0.81
N HIS A 110 -7.62 4.15 -0.27
CA HIS A 110 -6.96 4.13 1.04
C HIS A 110 -5.65 3.35 0.94
N PHE A 111 -4.78 3.47 1.96
CA PHE A 111 -3.43 2.93 1.93
C PHE A 111 -3.00 2.37 3.28
N ILE A 112 -2.43 1.19 3.28
CA ILE A 112 -1.56 0.68 4.34
C ILE A 112 -0.16 0.60 3.73
N ILE A 113 0.77 1.37 4.24
CA ILE A 113 2.13 1.44 3.70
C ILE A 113 3.16 0.99 4.73
N GLY A 114 4.11 0.18 4.29
CA GLY A 114 5.34 -0.01 5.03
C GLY A 114 6.30 1.17 4.82
N ASN A 115 7.46 1.08 5.42
CA ASN A 115 8.53 2.07 5.31
C ASN A 115 9.26 2.00 3.95
N THR A 116 8.51 2.20 2.87
CA THR A 116 9.03 2.19 1.50
C THR A 116 8.63 3.43 0.73
N THR A 117 9.56 3.96 -0.07
CA THR A 117 9.28 5.10 -0.95
C THR A 117 8.22 4.77 -1.99
N PHE A 118 8.10 3.52 -2.40
CA PHE A 118 7.10 3.10 -3.39
C PHE A 118 5.67 3.24 -2.87
N GLY A 119 5.40 2.76 -1.66
CA GLY A 119 4.10 2.94 -0.98
C GLY A 119 3.83 4.41 -0.67
N TRP A 120 4.86 5.15 -0.27
CA TRP A 120 4.77 6.59 -0.02
C TRP A 120 4.34 7.35 -1.28
N TRP A 121 4.98 7.10 -2.42
CA TRP A 121 4.61 7.74 -3.68
C TRP A 121 3.21 7.35 -4.16
N ALA A 122 2.79 6.10 -3.97
CA ALA A 122 1.46 5.65 -4.34
C ALA A 122 0.37 6.46 -3.64
N GLN A 123 0.47 6.60 -2.31
CA GLN A 123 -0.50 7.40 -1.54
C GLN A 123 -0.42 8.89 -1.88
N TYR A 124 0.80 9.42 -2.10
CA TYR A 124 0.99 10.84 -2.45
C TYR A 124 0.34 11.20 -3.79
N MET A 125 0.41 10.33 -4.78
CA MET A 125 -0.20 10.53 -6.10
C MET A 125 -1.71 10.32 -6.13
N SER A 126 -2.28 9.64 -5.13
CA SER A 126 -3.72 9.43 -5.06
C SER A 126 -4.49 10.74 -4.94
N GLN A 127 -5.51 10.89 -5.79
CA GLN A 127 -6.36 12.09 -5.84
C GLN A 127 -7.58 12.00 -4.91
N ASN A 128 -7.72 10.93 -4.11
CA ASN A 128 -8.81 10.83 -3.16
C ASN A 128 -8.59 11.79 -1.98
N PRO A 129 -9.43 12.83 -1.80
CA PRO A 129 -9.27 13.80 -0.72
C PRO A 129 -9.61 13.20 0.67
N ASN A 130 -10.35 12.09 0.68
CA ASN A 130 -10.78 11.41 1.90
C ASN A 130 -9.98 10.12 2.15
N LYS A 131 -8.78 10.02 1.58
CA LYS A 131 -7.94 8.84 1.77
C LYS A 131 -7.54 8.68 3.24
N ILE A 132 -7.59 7.45 3.70
CA ILE A 132 -6.99 7.04 4.96
C ILE A 132 -5.63 6.43 4.62
N VAL A 133 -4.59 6.92 5.30
CA VAL A 133 -3.23 6.36 5.17
C VAL A 133 -2.80 5.84 6.54
N VAL A 134 -2.47 4.56 6.61
CA VAL A 134 -1.91 3.91 7.79
C VAL A 134 -0.43 3.65 7.53
N ALA A 135 0.42 4.07 8.46
CA ALA A 135 1.87 3.96 8.34
C ALA A 135 2.52 3.60 9.70
N PRO A 136 3.74 3.02 9.71
CA PRO A 136 4.47 2.80 10.95
C PRO A 136 4.93 4.13 11.55
N SER A 137 4.96 4.25 12.87
CA SER A 137 5.39 5.47 13.59
C SER A 137 6.88 5.80 13.38
N LYS A 138 7.66 4.82 12.95
CA LYS A 138 9.08 4.98 12.57
C LYS A 138 9.30 4.53 11.14
N TRP A 139 10.17 5.25 10.44
CA TRP A 139 10.55 4.88 9.07
C TRP A 139 11.79 3.99 9.02
N MET A 140 12.62 4.07 10.04
CA MET A 140 13.83 3.27 10.18
C MET A 140 13.96 2.75 11.61
N ALA A 141 14.62 1.61 11.76
CA ALA A 141 14.94 1.03 13.08
C ALA A 141 16.02 1.81 13.85
N VAL A 142 16.73 2.70 13.15
CA VAL A 142 17.73 3.61 13.73
C VAL A 142 17.11 5.00 13.91
N ASP A 143 17.53 5.70 14.96
CA ASP A 143 17.04 7.05 15.24
C ASP A 143 17.59 8.02 14.19
N MET A 144 16.68 8.50 13.34
CA MET A 144 17.00 9.40 12.23
C MET A 144 15.87 10.41 12.06
N PRO A 145 16.16 11.73 11.96
CA PRO A 145 15.13 12.72 11.69
C PRO A 145 14.59 12.55 10.27
N ILE A 146 13.38 12.06 10.15
CA ILE A 146 12.69 11.83 8.89
C ILE A 146 11.38 12.60 8.92
N ASP A 147 11.20 13.48 7.93
CA ASP A 147 9.99 14.29 7.74
C ASP A 147 9.23 13.79 6.49
N LEU A 148 8.64 12.60 6.59
CA LEU A 148 7.87 11.96 5.52
C LEU A 148 6.38 11.82 5.86
N TYR A 149 5.98 12.13 7.08
CA TYR A 149 4.63 11.90 7.60
C TYR A 149 3.74 13.11 7.35
N GLU A 150 2.51 12.86 6.91
CA GLU A 150 1.47 13.88 6.84
C GLU A 150 0.64 13.88 8.13
N ASN A 151 0.18 15.04 8.57
CA ASN A 151 -0.51 15.21 9.86
C ASN A 151 -1.82 14.41 9.99
N ASN A 152 -2.39 14.00 8.87
CA ASN A 152 -3.65 13.24 8.81
C ASN A 152 -3.46 11.72 8.70
N TRP A 153 -2.22 11.23 8.75
CA TRP A 153 -1.98 9.79 8.73
C TRP A 153 -2.28 9.15 10.08
N HIS A 154 -2.78 7.92 10.04
CA HIS A 154 -2.88 7.08 11.21
C HIS A 154 -1.56 6.32 11.41
N LEU A 155 -0.82 6.71 12.44
CA LEU A 155 0.47 6.09 12.76
C LEU A 155 0.26 4.97 13.78
N ILE A 156 0.84 3.81 13.51
CA ILE A 156 0.88 2.66 14.42
C ILE A 156 2.28 2.57 15.01
N GLU A 157 2.37 2.49 16.34
CA GLU A 157 3.64 2.34 17.05
C GLU A 157 4.34 1.03 16.69
N VAL A 158 5.66 1.14 16.42
CA VAL A 158 6.54 0.03 16.03
C VAL A 158 7.87 0.10 16.75
#